data_dedef7201e43bf60f095387334cae1f9
#
_entry.id   dedef7201e43bf60f095387334cae1f9
#
_cell.length_a   1.000
_cell.length_b   1.000
_cell.length_c   1.000
_cell.angle_alpha   90.00
_cell.angle_beta   90.00
_cell.angle_gamma   90.00
#
_symmetry.space_group_name_H-M   'P 1'
#
loop_
_entity.id
_entity.type
_entity.pdbx_description
1 polymer ?
#
loop_
_entity_poly.entity_id
_entity_poly.type
_entity_poly.pdbx_seq_one_letter_code
_entity_poly.pdbx_strand_id
1 'polypeptide(L)'
;MIITIGRQFGSGGREIGEKVAKRLGYAFYDKEILTMAAEESGFSPAAMQHYDERPSGSLIYSLYMTGAATSDNLPLNQQLAFAQFNIIRKVAQADNCVIVGRCADYILREKKNLLTVFLHAPMEYRVERVMKDQSISNPTLAEKAIKKQDKGGDAGSAMLSLDTSMLDTDGIAALIADAVSMVERKK
;
A
#
# COMPACT_ATOMS: atom_id res chain seq x y z
N MET A 1 -9.81 -1.13 14.00
CA MET A 1 -9.74 -0.21 12.83
C MET A 1 -8.80 -0.76 11.78
N ILE A 2 -9.13 -0.64 10.50
CA ILE A 2 -8.23 -0.97 9.38
C ILE A 2 -7.64 0.33 8.85
N ILE A 3 -6.33 0.39 8.62
CA ILE A 3 -5.65 1.55 8.06
C ILE A 3 -5.01 1.15 6.74
N THR A 4 -5.33 1.84 5.66
CA THR A 4 -4.64 1.66 4.39
C THR A 4 -3.78 2.88 4.08
N ILE A 5 -2.54 2.64 3.66
CA ILE A 5 -1.57 3.71 3.35
C ILE A 5 -1.19 3.64 1.87
N GLY A 6 -1.86 4.48 1.06
CA GLY A 6 -1.41 4.83 -0.27
C GLY A 6 -0.21 5.77 -0.20
N ARG A 7 0.70 5.74 -1.17
CA ARG A 7 1.90 6.57 -1.10
C ARG A 7 2.57 6.80 -2.45
N GLN A 8 3.19 7.94 -2.60
CA GLN A 8 4.20 8.18 -3.63
C GLN A 8 5.49 7.43 -3.29
N PHE A 9 6.20 6.96 -4.30
CA PHE A 9 7.49 6.29 -4.09
C PHE A 9 8.53 7.25 -3.52
N GLY A 10 9.24 6.85 -2.48
CA GLY A 10 10.22 7.68 -1.76
C GLY A 10 9.63 8.60 -0.68
N SER A 11 8.31 8.60 -0.44
CA SER A 11 7.69 9.39 0.65
C SER A 11 7.81 8.76 2.05
N GLY A 12 8.44 7.60 2.20
CA GLY A 12 8.61 6.95 3.51
C GLY A 12 7.44 6.11 3.97
N GLY A 13 6.48 5.80 3.08
CA GLY A 13 5.22 5.17 3.44
C GLY A 13 5.35 3.83 4.17
N ARG A 14 6.34 2.97 3.84
CA ARG A 14 6.58 1.72 4.56
C ARG A 14 7.00 1.97 6.00
N GLU A 15 8.04 2.79 6.21
CA GLU A 15 8.56 3.12 7.54
C GLU A 15 7.48 3.75 8.43
N ILE A 16 6.72 4.70 7.87
CA ILE A 16 5.61 5.34 8.57
C ILE A 16 4.54 4.30 8.94
N GLY A 17 4.18 3.41 8.01
CA GLY A 17 3.21 2.33 8.25
C GLY A 17 3.63 1.37 9.37
N GLU A 18 4.90 0.97 9.40
CA GLU A 18 5.47 0.15 10.48
C GLU A 18 5.40 0.87 11.85
N LYS A 19 5.73 2.17 11.88
CA LYS A 19 5.65 2.98 13.09
C LYS A 19 4.22 3.18 13.58
N VAL A 20 3.26 3.39 12.67
CA VAL A 20 1.83 3.45 13.00
C VAL A 20 1.36 2.13 13.61
N ALA A 21 1.66 1.01 12.97
CA ALA A 21 1.28 -0.32 13.44
C ALA A 21 1.86 -0.60 14.83
N LYS A 22 3.15 -0.33 15.04
CA LYS A 22 3.82 -0.47 16.34
C LYS A 22 3.18 0.40 17.43
N ARG A 23 2.85 1.67 17.12
CA ARG A 23 2.26 2.62 18.07
C ARG A 23 0.87 2.22 18.51
N LEU A 24 0.08 1.63 17.59
CA LEU A 24 -1.29 1.21 17.84
C LEU A 24 -1.40 -0.26 18.33
N GLY A 25 -0.32 -1.04 18.26
CA GLY A 25 -0.36 -2.48 18.52
C GLY A 25 -1.12 -3.25 17.42
N TYR A 26 -1.10 -2.77 16.19
CA TYR A 26 -1.79 -3.36 15.04
C TYR A 26 -0.85 -4.27 14.24
N ALA A 27 -1.43 -5.24 13.52
CA ALA A 27 -0.70 -6.03 12.55
C ALA A 27 -0.26 -5.15 11.37
N PHE A 28 0.93 -5.41 10.82
CA PHE A 28 1.49 -4.68 9.67
C PHE A 28 1.61 -5.58 8.46
N TYR A 29 1.17 -5.08 7.30
CA TYR A 29 1.21 -5.80 6.03
C TYR A 29 1.69 -4.89 4.89
N ASP A 30 2.72 -5.31 4.16
CA ASP A 30 3.21 -4.71 2.92
C ASP A 30 3.53 -5.84 1.91
N LYS A 31 4.79 -6.20 1.75
CA LYS A 31 5.23 -7.27 0.83
C LYS A 31 4.82 -8.67 1.30
N GLU A 32 4.60 -8.84 2.56
CA GLU A 32 4.14 -10.09 3.20
C GLU A 32 2.83 -10.61 2.57
N ILE A 33 1.96 -9.71 2.10
CA ILE A 33 0.73 -10.06 1.37
C ILE A 33 1.03 -10.93 0.13
N LEU A 34 2.13 -10.66 -0.58
CA LEU A 34 2.49 -11.46 -1.75
C LEU A 34 2.93 -12.87 -1.38
N THR A 35 3.69 -13.02 -0.29
CA THR A 35 4.09 -14.32 0.22
C THR A 35 2.88 -15.14 0.65
N MET A 36 1.98 -14.54 1.43
CA MET A 36 0.73 -15.16 1.85
C MET A 36 -0.16 -15.55 0.65
N ALA A 37 -0.23 -14.69 -0.37
CA ALA A 37 -0.98 -14.96 -1.58
C ALA A 37 -0.37 -16.12 -2.39
N ALA A 38 0.95 -16.21 -2.47
CA ALA A 38 1.64 -17.33 -3.11
C ALA A 38 1.36 -18.65 -2.39
N GLU A 39 1.52 -18.67 -1.06
CA GLU A 39 1.28 -19.86 -0.23
C GLU A 39 -0.16 -20.37 -0.34
N GLU A 40 -1.15 -19.48 -0.27
CA GLU A 40 -2.56 -19.86 -0.31
C GLU A 40 -3.04 -20.29 -1.70
N SER A 41 -2.42 -19.75 -2.76
CA SER A 41 -2.84 -20.00 -4.15
C SER A 41 -2.01 -21.07 -4.85
N GLY A 42 -0.95 -21.59 -4.23
CA GLY A 42 -0.04 -22.55 -4.86
C GLY A 42 0.87 -21.95 -5.93
N PHE A 43 0.95 -20.62 -6.04
CA PHE A 43 1.89 -19.96 -6.94
C PHE A 43 3.30 -19.94 -6.36
N SER A 44 4.31 -19.95 -7.25
CA SER A 44 5.69 -19.79 -6.78
C SER A 44 5.91 -18.37 -6.24
N PRO A 45 6.69 -18.19 -5.16
CA PRO A 45 7.07 -16.87 -4.66
C PRO A 45 7.73 -15.99 -5.72
N ALA A 46 8.52 -16.58 -6.63
CA ALA A 46 9.13 -15.86 -7.74
C ALA A 46 8.11 -15.27 -8.72
N ALA A 47 7.01 -15.98 -9.01
CA ALA A 47 5.93 -15.46 -9.85
C ALA A 47 5.26 -14.25 -9.21
N MET A 48 5.05 -14.28 -7.89
CA MET A 48 4.45 -13.17 -7.15
C MET A 48 5.39 -11.95 -7.06
N GLN A 49 6.69 -12.14 -6.85
CA GLN A 49 7.67 -11.05 -6.86
C GLN A 49 7.75 -10.38 -8.23
N HIS A 50 7.78 -11.17 -9.30
CA HIS A 50 7.81 -10.64 -10.67
C HIS A 50 6.54 -9.83 -11.03
N TYR A 51 5.41 -10.20 -10.42
CA TYR A 51 4.17 -9.45 -10.53
C TYR A 51 4.24 -8.09 -9.80
N ASP A 52 4.88 -8.02 -8.62
CA ASP A 52 5.03 -6.80 -7.82
C ASP A 52 5.85 -5.71 -8.54
N GLU A 53 6.79 -6.10 -9.39
CA GLU A 53 7.63 -5.19 -10.16
C GLU A 53 6.89 -4.52 -11.34
N ARG A 54 5.66 -4.97 -11.66
CA ARG A 54 4.86 -4.39 -12.75
C ARG A 54 3.87 -3.37 -12.22
N PRO A 55 3.71 -2.21 -12.89
CA PRO A 55 2.68 -1.22 -12.54
C PRO A 55 1.29 -1.82 -12.79
N SER A 56 0.64 -2.33 -11.75
CA SER A 56 -0.58 -3.14 -11.87
C SER A 56 -1.89 -2.41 -11.52
N GLY A 57 -1.84 -1.12 -11.21
CA GLY A 57 -3.04 -0.36 -10.80
C GLY A 57 -4.21 -0.46 -11.78
N SER A 58 -3.96 -0.43 -13.09
CA SER A 58 -5.03 -0.47 -14.10
C SER A 58 -5.59 -1.89 -14.32
N LEU A 59 -4.79 -2.94 -14.15
CA LEU A 59 -5.24 -4.33 -14.32
C LEU A 59 -6.13 -4.79 -13.17
N ILE A 60 -5.76 -4.48 -11.94
CA ILE A 60 -6.57 -4.78 -10.74
C ILE A 60 -7.92 -4.08 -10.84
N TYR A 61 -7.93 -2.82 -11.27
CA TYR A 61 -9.14 -2.06 -11.47
C TYR A 61 -10.07 -2.69 -12.53
N SER A 62 -9.53 -3.08 -13.70
CA SER A 62 -10.33 -3.68 -14.79
C SER A 62 -10.94 -5.02 -14.39
N LEU A 63 -10.23 -5.83 -13.62
CA LEU A 63 -10.70 -7.13 -13.13
C LEU A 63 -11.84 -7.02 -12.13
N TYR A 64 -11.74 -6.06 -11.22
CA TYR A 64 -12.81 -5.81 -10.26
C TYR A 64 -14.09 -5.33 -10.96
N MET A 65 -13.95 -4.43 -11.94
CA MET A 65 -15.10 -3.88 -12.67
C MET A 65 -15.81 -4.88 -13.57
N THR A 66 -15.11 -5.92 -14.05
CA THR A 66 -15.71 -6.93 -14.94
C THR A 66 -16.43 -8.06 -14.22
N GLY A 67 -16.35 -8.12 -12.87
CA GLY A 67 -16.97 -9.20 -12.10
C GLY A 67 -16.44 -10.60 -12.44
N ALA A 68 -15.29 -10.69 -13.10
CA ALA A 68 -14.69 -11.92 -13.60
C ALA A 68 -14.09 -12.81 -12.49
N ALA A 69 -14.78 -12.92 -11.37
CA ALA A 69 -14.26 -13.48 -10.12
C ALA A 69 -14.21 -15.03 -10.06
N THR A 70 -14.48 -15.78 -11.14
CA THR A 70 -14.71 -17.21 -11.02
C THR A 70 -14.27 -18.07 -12.19
N SER A 71 -13.20 -17.78 -12.92
CA SER A 71 -12.79 -18.73 -13.96
C SER A 71 -11.34 -19.17 -13.83
N ASP A 72 -11.14 -20.49 -13.75
CA ASP A 72 -9.84 -21.19 -13.76
C ASP A 72 -9.03 -20.95 -15.05
N ASN A 73 -9.60 -20.26 -16.02
CA ASN A 73 -9.00 -19.91 -17.32
C ASN A 73 -8.47 -18.49 -17.43
N LEU A 74 -8.31 -17.76 -16.30
CA LEU A 74 -7.78 -16.40 -16.33
C LEU A 74 -6.28 -16.36 -16.64
N PRO A 75 -5.78 -15.35 -17.35
CA PRO A 75 -4.35 -15.13 -17.50
C PRO A 75 -3.65 -15.08 -16.13
N LEU A 76 -2.41 -15.58 -16.04
CA LEU A 76 -1.65 -15.68 -14.80
C LEU A 76 -1.65 -14.37 -13.98
N ASN A 77 -1.44 -13.23 -14.65
CA ASN A 77 -1.44 -11.92 -13.97
C ASN A 77 -2.78 -11.61 -13.27
N GLN A 78 -3.88 -12.12 -13.80
CA GLN A 78 -5.20 -11.94 -13.21
C GLN A 78 -5.39 -12.86 -12.01
N GLN A 79 -4.95 -14.10 -12.10
CA GLN A 79 -4.98 -15.04 -10.98
C GLN A 79 -4.14 -14.53 -9.80
N LEU A 80 -2.95 -13.98 -10.07
CA LEU A 80 -2.08 -13.37 -9.06
C LEU A 80 -2.75 -12.15 -8.39
N ALA A 81 -3.45 -11.32 -9.17
CA ALA A 81 -4.21 -10.20 -8.63
C ALA A 81 -5.33 -10.68 -7.69
N PHE A 82 -6.08 -11.72 -8.09
CA PHE A 82 -7.14 -12.29 -7.24
C PHE A 82 -6.61 -12.88 -5.95
N ALA A 83 -5.51 -13.60 -6.02
CA ALA A 83 -4.87 -14.14 -4.84
C ALA A 83 -4.52 -13.01 -3.84
N GLN A 84 -3.91 -11.94 -4.32
CA GLN A 84 -3.62 -10.76 -3.51
C GLN A 84 -4.89 -10.11 -2.92
N PHE A 85 -5.95 -9.97 -3.71
CA PHE A 85 -7.25 -9.45 -3.25
C PHE A 85 -7.82 -10.26 -2.08
N ASN A 86 -7.81 -11.59 -2.23
CA ASN A 86 -8.35 -12.50 -1.21
C ASN A 86 -7.57 -12.37 0.10
N ILE A 87 -6.23 -12.31 0.03
CA ILE A 87 -5.40 -12.11 1.21
C ILE A 87 -5.70 -10.76 1.89
N ILE A 88 -5.79 -9.65 1.12
CA ILE A 88 -6.12 -8.34 1.68
C ILE A 88 -7.47 -8.37 2.41
N ARG A 89 -8.49 -8.99 1.83
CA ARG A 89 -9.79 -9.15 2.47
C ARG A 89 -9.73 -10.01 3.72
N LYS A 90 -8.93 -11.09 3.67
CA LYS A 90 -8.74 -12.03 4.80
C LYS A 90 -8.05 -11.37 5.97
N VAL A 91 -6.92 -10.69 5.77
CA VAL A 91 -6.21 -9.99 6.86
C VAL A 91 -7.04 -8.85 7.44
N ALA A 92 -7.86 -8.20 6.63
CA ALA A 92 -8.77 -7.15 7.05
C ALA A 92 -10.01 -7.65 7.82
N GLN A 93 -10.26 -8.98 7.90
CA GLN A 93 -11.33 -9.54 8.74
C GLN A 93 -10.96 -9.52 10.22
N ALA A 94 -9.68 -9.63 10.53
CA ALA A 94 -9.18 -9.62 11.91
C ALA A 94 -9.21 -8.22 12.55
N ASP A 95 -9.52 -7.17 11.78
CA ASP A 95 -9.39 -5.77 12.18
C ASP A 95 -7.98 -5.40 12.71
N ASN A 96 -7.80 -4.15 13.15
CA ASN A 96 -6.55 -3.69 13.79
C ASN A 96 -5.29 -4.02 12.96
N CYS A 97 -5.32 -3.61 11.70
CA CYS A 97 -4.19 -3.78 10.80
C CYS A 97 -3.87 -2.52 10.00
N VAL A 98 -2.60 -2.40 9.63
CA VAL A 98 -2.06 -1.39 8.71
C VAL A 98 -1.61 -2.10 7.44
N ILE A 99 -2.16 -1.70 6.30
CA ILE A 99 -1.83 -2.26 4.99
C ILE A 99 -1.23 -1.17 4.11
N VAL A 100 -0.03 -1.40 3.58
CA VAL A 100 0.68 -0.39 2.77
C VAL A 100 0.58 -0.73 1.28
N GLY A 101 -0.07 0.14 0.51
CA GLY A 101 -0.25 0.03 -0.94
C GLY A 101 -1.20 -1.08 -1.38
N ARG A 102 -0.88 -1.74 -2.52
CA ARG A 102 -1.65 -2.90 -3.06
C ARG A 102 -3.10 -2.58 -3.41
N CYS A 103 -3.43 -1.31 -3.65
CA CYS A 103 -4.81 -0.85 -3.83
C CYS A 103 -5.75 -1.31 -2.70
N ALA A 104 -5.21 -1.47 -1.47
CA ALA A 104 -5.98 -1.95 -0.33
C ALA A 104 -7.11 -1.00 0.05
N ASP A 105 -6.92 0.31 -0.12
CA ASP A 105 -7.93 1.35 0.01
C ASP A 105 -9.15 1.08 -0.88
N TYR A 106 -8.92 0.73 -2.13
CA TYR A 106 -9.96 0.40 -3.09
C TYR A 106 -10.65 -0.94 -2.80
N ILE A 107 -9.85 -1.98 -2.46
CA ILE A 107 -10.34 -3.33 -2.15
C ILE A 107 -11.26 -3.31 -0.93
N LEU A 108 -10.96 -2.46 0.05
CA LEU A 108 -11.62 -2.39 1.35
C LEU A 108 -12.59 -1.21 1.48
N ARG A 109 -12.85 -0.45 0.41
CA ARG A 109 -13.64 0.80 0.43
C ARG A 109 -15.03 0.68 1.05
N GLU A 110 -15.61 -0.52 1.08
CA GLU A 110 -16.94 -0.77 1.68
C GLU A 110 -16.87 -1.06 3.19
N LYS A 111 -15.68 -1.16 3.75
CA LYS A 111 -15.49 -1.39 5.19
C LYS A 111 -15.76 -0.11 5.98
N LYS A 112 -16.69 -0.16 6.93
CA LYS A 112 -17.07 0.99 7.76
C LYS A 112 -16.00 1.44 8.75
N ASN A 113 -15.06 0.55 9.09
CA ASN A 113 -13.97 0.77 10.04
C ASN A 113 -12.62 0.99 9.33
N LEU A 114 -12.64 1.54 8.11
CA LEU A 114 -11.48 1.84 7.28
C LEU A 114 -11.06 3.31 7.44
N LEU A 115 -9.77 3.55 7.66
CA LEU A 115 -9.12 4.84 7.51
C LEU A 115 -8.15 4.77 6.32
N THR A 116 -8.38 5.61 5.32
CA THR A 116 -7.51 5.69 4.14
C THR A 116 -6.59 6.90 4.24
N VAL A 117 -5.28 6.65 4.15
CA VAL A 117 -4.22 7.66 4.23
C VAL A 117 -3.43 7.66 2.93
N PHE A 118 -3.09 8.84 2.41
CA PHE A 118 -2.16 8.99 1.30
C PHE A 118 -0.97 9.82 1.72
N LEU A 119 0.24 9.31 1.46
CA LEU A 119 1.50 9.96 1.80
C LEU A 119 2.19 10.46 0.53
N HIS A 120 2.53 11.73 0.50
CA HIS A 120 3.25 12.36 -0.59
C HIS A 120 4.40 13.21 -0.08
N ALA A 121 5.29 13.63 -0.96
CA ALA A 121 6.34 14.61 -0.68
C ALA A 121 6.83 15.27 -1.98
N PRO A 122 7.45 16.45 -1.92
CA PRO A 122 8.14 17.06 -3.05
C PRO A 122 9.16 16.11 -3.69
N MET A 123 9.38 16.28 -5.01
CA MET A 123 10.29 15.40 -5.76
C MET A 123 11.70 15.39 -5.19
N GLU A 124 12.21 16.54 -4.80
CA GLU A 124 13.55 16.72 -4.25
C GLU A 124 13.74 15.88 -2.99
N TYR A 125 12.80 15.97 -2.04
CA TYR A 125 12.80 15.17 -0.82
C TYR A 125 12.79 13.68 -1.10
N ARG A 126 11.97 13.24 -2.06
CA ARG A 126 11.86 11.83 -2.43
C ARG A 126 13.12 11.32 -3.13
N VAL A 127 13.77 12.15 -3.96
CA VAL A 127 15.04 11.82 -4.62
C VAL A 127 16.13 11.59 -3.57
N GLU A 128 16.30 12.51 -2.61
CA GLU A 128 17.27 12.37 -1.53
C GLU A 128 17.07 11.09 -0.74
N ARG A 129 15.80 10.80 -0.38
CA ARG A 129 15.46 9.60 0.36
C ARG A 129 15.74 8.32 -0.44
N VAL A 130 15.34 8.26 -1.72
CA VAL A 130 15.58 7.09 -2.60
C VAL A 130 17.06 6.88 -2.84
N MET A 131 17.85 7.95 -3.00
CA MET A 131 19.31 7.86 -3.12
C MET A 131 19.92 7.20 -1.88
N LYS A 132 19.48 7.60 -0.69
CA LYS A 132 19.94 7.02 0.58
C LYS A 132 19.50 5.57 0.75
N ASP A 133 18.21 5.28 0.55
CA ASP A 133 17.60 3.97 0.83
C ASP A 133 18.07 2.89 -0.16
N GLN A 134 18.36 3.27 -1.42
CA GLN A 134 18.79 2.35 -2.47
C GLN A 134 20.27 2.46 -2.84
N SER A 135 21.05 3.26 -2.11
CA SER A 135 22.46 3.52 -2.39
C SER A 135 22.73 4.00 -3.83
N ILE A 136 21.83 4.80 -4.38
CA ILE A 136 21.94 5.39 -5.72
C ILE A 136 22.71 6.71 -5.61
N SER A 137 23.87 6.83 -6.28
CA SER A 137 24.68 8.05 -6.25
C SER A 137 24.21 9.14 -7.23
N ASN A 138 23.38 8.81 -8.22
CA ASN A 138 22.97 9.71 -9.28
C ASN A 138 21.50 10.17 -9.09
N PRO A 139 21.25 11.49 -8.82
CA PRO A 139 19.90 12.01 -8.62
C PRO A 139 18.96 11.79 -9.82
N THR A 140 19.49 11.89 -11.04
CA THR A 140 18.67 11.66 -12.26
C THR A 140 18.19 10.22 -12.37
N LEU A 141 18.97 9.25 -11.92
CA LEU A 141 18.55 7.83 -11.89
C LEU A 141 17.48 7.62 -10.81
N ALA A 142 17.64 8.22 -9.65
CA ALA A 142 16.64 8.17 -8.58
C ALA A 142 15.31 8.79 -9.04
N GLU A 143 15.34 9.96 -9.68
CA GLU A 143 14.14 10.60 -10.22
C GLU A 143 13.44 9.75 -11.28
N LYS A 144 14.18 9.11 -12.19
CA LYS A 144 13.61 8.17 -13.17
C LYS A 144 12.96 6.98 -12.51
N ALA A 145 13.57 6.42 -11.45
CA ALA A 145 12.99 5.32 -10.67
C ALA A 145 11.68 5.74 -10.01
N ILE A 146 11.64 6.91 -9.40
CA ILE A 146 10.44 7.50 -8.77
C ILE A 146 9.32 7.65 -9.82
N LYS A 147 9.59 8.31 -10.95
CA LYS A 147 8.60 8.52 -12.03
C LYS A 147 8.07 7.20 -12.63
N LYS A 148 8.89 6.15 -12.65
CA LYS A 148 8.47 4.81 -13.10
C LYS A 148 7.51 4.17 -12.12
N GLN A 149 7.75 4.32 -10.82
CA GLN A 149 6.94 3.72 -9.76
C GLN A 149 5.62 4.48 -9.49
N ASP A 150 5.60 5.81 -9.64
CA ASP A 150 4.42 6.64 -9.36
C ASP A 150 3.29 6.51 -10.40
N LYS A 151 3.47 5.76 -11.49
CA LYS A 151 2.48 5.63 -12.58
C LYS A 151 1.12 5.03 -12.19
N GLY A 152 0.90 4.69 -10.92
CA GLY A 152 -0.32 4.04 -10.46
C GLY A 152 -0.86 4.53 -9.11
N GLY A 153 -0.33 5.60 -8.54
CA GLY A 153 -0.77 6.09 -7.21
C GLY A 153 -1.49 7.44 -7.32
N ASP A 154 -2.77 7.47 -6.97
CA ASP A 154 -3.57 8.70 -6.85
C ASP A 154 -4.11 8.85 -5.42
N ALA A 155 -4.15 10.11 -4.95
CA ALA A 155 -4.72 10.49 -3.66
C ALA A 155 -6.28 10.49 -3.64
N GLY A 156 -6.93 10.15 -4.74
CA GLY A 156 -8.32 10.49 -5.04
C GLY A 156 -9.39 10.00 -4.06
N SER A 157 -9.11 9.03 -3.18
CA SER A 157 -10.08 8.53 -2.20
C SER A 157 -9.56 8.55 -0.76
N ALA A 158 -8.41 9.18 -0.51
CA ALA A 158 -7.82 9.22 0.83
C ALA A 158 -8.61 10.16 1.77
N MET A 159 -8.91 9.69 2.97
CA MET A 159 -9.50 10.52 4.04
C MET A 159 -8.47 11.49 4.63
N LEU A 160 -7.20 11.10 4.63
CA LEU A 160 -6.07 11.93 5.05
C LEU A 160 -5.00 11.94 3.95
N SER A 161 -4.56 13.13 3.56
CA SER A 161 -3.41 13.32 2.67
C SER A 161 -2.34 14.12 3.41
N LEU A 162 -1.14 13.53 3.57
CA LEU A 162 -0.08 14.09 4.40
C LEU A 162 1.21 14.27 3.59
N ASP A 163 1.78 15.47 3.68
CA ASP A 163 3.11 15.77 3.16
C ASP A 163 4.16 15.31 4.17
N THR A 164 4.96 14.32 3.80
CA THR A 164 5.97 13.71 4.68
C THR A 164 7.28 14.49 4.73
N SER A 165 7.40 15.58 3.99
CA SER A 165 8.56 16.50 4.10
C SER A 165 8.45 17.47 5.25
N MET A 166 7.24 17.66 5.82
CA MET A 166 6.96 18.65 6.86
C MET A 166 7.29 18.18 8.27
N LEU A 167 7.29 16.87 8.50
CA LEU A 167 7.58 16.23 9.78
C LEU A 167 8.44 14.99 9.56
N ASP A 168 9.13 14.55 10.59
CA ASP A 168 9.80 13.25 10.57
C ASP A 168 8.78 12.10 10.56
N THR A 169 9.27 10.90 10.30
CA THR A 169 8.40 9.71 10.16
C THR A 169 7.69 9.35 11.47
N ASP A 170 8.24 9.71 12.62
CA ASP A 170 7.60 9.53 13.94
C ASP A 170 6.46 10.52 14.17
N GLY A 171 6.64 11.77 13.76
CA GLY A 171 5.61 12.81 13.81
C GLY A 171 4.42 12.47 12.90
N ILE A 172 4.68 12.02 11.66
CA ILE A 172 3.62 11.59 10.74
C ILE A 172 2.88 10.36 11.32
N ALA A 173 3.62 9.40 11.89
CA ALA A 173 2.99 8.22 12.50
C ALA A 173 2.13 8.60 13.72
N ALA A 174 2.54 9.59 14.51
CA ALA A 174 1.74 10.11 15.61
C ALA A 174 0.43 10.73 15.13
N LEU A 175 0.48 11.60 14.11
CA LEU A 175 -0.72 12.21 13.52
C LEU A 175 -1.73 11.17 13.05
N ILE A 176 -1.27 10.11 12.37
CA ILE A 176 -2.14 9.04 11.90
C ILE A 176 -2.75 8.29 13.09
N ALA A 177 -1.99 7.97 14.13
CA ALA A 177 -2.48 7.29 15.32
C ALA A 177 -3.52 8.14 16.09
N ASP A 178 -3.29 9.46 16.19
CA ASP A 178 -4.25 10.39 16.79
C ASP A 178 -5.56 10.45 16.00
N ALA A 179 -5.47 10.48 14.66
CA ALA A 179 -6.65 10.43 13.79
C ALA A 179 -7.46 9.14 14.00
N VAL A 180 -6.81 7.98 14.13
CA VAL A 180 -7.47 6.72 14.49
C VAL A 180 -8.23 6.84 15.80
N SER A 181 -7.57 7.36 16.84
CA SER A 181 -8.17 7.57 18.16
C SER A 181 -9.41 8.48 18.13
N MET A 182 -9.37 9.53 17.28
CA MET A 182 -10.51 10.44 17.08
C MET A 182 -11.69 9.75 16.38
N VAL A 183 -11.42 8.91 15.38
CA VAL A 183 -12.46 8.18 14.64
C VAL A 183 -13.11 7.11 15.53
N GLU A 184 -12.32 6.43 16.37
CA GLU A 184 -12.83 5.39 17.29
C GLU A 184 -13.69 5.97 18.41
N ARG A 185 -13.42 7.19 18.88
CA ARG A 185 -14.25 7.89 19.89
C ARG A 185 -15.62 8.31 19.38
N LYS A 186 -15.84 8.36 18.06
CA LYS A 186 -17.12 8.74 17.45
C LYS A 186 -18.09 7.57 17.25
N LYS A 187 -17.64 6.35 17.54
CA LYS A 187 -18.46 5.13 17.48
C LYS A 187 -19.04 4.82 18.84
#